data_fb4d06e437f13ab98840b1fe7762d01b
#
_entry.id   fb4d06e437f13ab98840b1fe7762d01b
#
_cell.length_a   1.000
_cell.length_b   1.000
_cell.length_c   1.000
_cell.angle_alpha   90.00
_cell.angle_beta   90.00
_cell.angle_gamma   90.00
#
_symmetry.space_group_name_H-M   'P 1'
#
loop_
_entity.id
_entity.type
_entity.pdbx_description
1 polymer ?
#
loop_
_entity_poly.entity_id
_entity_poly.type
_entity_poly.pdbx_seq_one_letter_code
_entity_poly.pdbx_strand_id
1 'polypeptide(L)'
;MEFNTALLHKNFSGDKASGSTMTPIYQVSAFSHSSAEQLEKVFNNKAPGYAYSRIGNPTVTSFETRIAALEKGAGAVACSSGMAAVTMALLNILESGDEIIVGAGLFGGTIDLLKDLEAFGITAHFADEVTPQNVEPLINERTRAVFAELIGNPKLDVVDIESVAELAHRYNIPLIIDSTTATPYLVHPIDFGADIVVHSTSKYINGGGNAISGIIIDSGKFEWDTDKFKGMKEYKKYGKLSYLAKLRNGIWRNFGCCLAPFNAFLNSVGLETLGLRMERLCSNALKLAKFFETQDGIEVNYPALESSEYYALTQKLLKGKGGAILTIRAGSKEKAFELINNLKFATNATNIGDTRTLVIHPSSTIYAHSTEQQKENAGVFEDTIRISVGIEDIADLIEDFGNAISKINN
;
A
#
# COMPACT_ATOMS: atom_id res chain seq x y z
N MET A 1 8.63 -13.01 18.67
CA MET A 1 7.55 -13.78 18.01
C MET A 1 7.78 -13.61 16.53
N GLU A 2 8.00 -14.70 15.82
CA GLU A 2 8.20 -14.72 14.38
C GLU A 2 6.93 -14.31 13.63
N PHE A 3 7.04 -13.86 12.38
CA PHE A 3 5.96 -13.19 11.64
C PHE A 3 4.67 -14.03 11.59
N ASN A 4 4.73 -15.29 11.16
CA ASN A 4 3.53 -16.12 11.02
C ASN A 4 2.84 -16.39 12.38
N THR A 5 3.60 -16.51 13.47
CA THR A 5 3.04 -16.62 14.82
C THR A 5 2.44 -15.30 15.27
N ALA A 6 3.12 -14.16 14.98
CA ALA A 6 2.61 -12.83 15.30
C ALA A 6 1.30 -12.53 14.56
N LEU A 7 1.22 -12.91 13.29
CA LEU A 7 0.07 -12.76 12.43
C LEU A 7 -1.20 -13.42 12.99
N LEU A 8 -1.06 -14.57 13.64
CA LEU A 8 -2.18 -15.34 14.19
C LEU A 8 -2.51 -14.95 15.64
N HIS A 9 -1.53 -14.48 16.42
CA HIS A 9 -1.69 -14.37 17.87
C HIS A 9 -1.41 -12.98 18.46
N LYS A 10 -0.68 -12.09 17.75
CA LYS A 10 -0.31 -10.81 18.30
C LYS A 10 -1.51 -9.86 18.32
N ASN A 11 -1.89 -9.38 19.52
CA ASN A 11 -3.04 -8.49 19.73
C ASN A 11 -4.37 -9.06 19.20
N PHE A 12 -4.48 -10.38 19.12
CA PHE A 12 -5.69 -11.06 18.69
C PHE A 12 -6.02 -12.21 19.63
N SER A 13 -7.26 -12.27 20.11
CA SER A 13 -7.72 -13.30 21.06
C SER A 13 -9.13 -13.84 20.73
N GLY A 14 -9.60 -13.63 19.49
CA GLY A 14 -10.98 -13.95 19.12
C GLY A 14 -12.01 -13.06 19.86
N ASP A 15 -13.23 -13.54 19.97
CA ASP A 15 -14.30 -12.86 20.70
C ASP A 15 -14.56 -13.52 22.06
N LYS A 16 -14.19 -12.82 23.13
CA LYS A 16 -14.32 -13.34 24.50
C LYS A 16 -15.79 -13.52 24.96
N ALA A 17 -16.71 -12.76 24.36
CA ALA A 17 -18.11 -12.81 24.77
C ALA A 17 -18.81 -14.10 24.27
N SER A 18 -18.51 -14.51 23.04
CA SER A 18 -19.09 -15.71 22.43
C SER A 18 -18.17 -16.94 22.47
N GLY A 19 -16.88 -16.75 22.79
CA GLY A 19 -15.84 -17.80 22.69
C GLY A 19 -15.41 -18.09 21.25
N SER A 20 -15.85 -17.28 20.27
CA SER A 20 -15.44 -17.42 18.87
C SER A 20 -13.94 -17.20 18.70
N THR A 21 -13.28 -18.09 17.93
CA THR A 21 -11.85 -17.95 17.59
C THR A 21 -11.56 -16.83 16.61
N MET A 22 -12.59 -16.32 15.92
CA MET A 22 -12.54 -15.16 15.02
C MET A 22 -13.44 -14.06 15.56
N THR A 23 -13.14 -12.80 15.23
CA THR A 23 -14.05 -11.69 15.54
C THR A 23 -15.32 -11.81 14.68
N PRO A 24 -16.53 -11.86 15.28
CA PRO A 24 -17.78 -11.91 14.54
C PRO A 24 -17.97 -10.70 13.63
N ILE A 25 -18.81 -10.86 12.59
CA ILE A 25 -19.17 -9.76 11.70
C ILE A 25 -20.30 -8.95 12.32
N TYR A 26 -20.00 -7.77 12.83
CA TYR A 26 -20.99 -6.82 13.34
C TYR A 26 -21.53 -5.96 12.19
N GLN A 27 -22.38 -6.53 11.36
CA GLN A 27 -22.99 -5.86 10.19
C GLN A 27 -24.20 -5.03 10.63
N VAL A 28 -23.95 -3.99 11.42
CA VAL A 28 -24.96 -3.06 11.96
C VAL A 28 -24.54 -1.61 11.77
N SER A 29 -25.50 -0.70 11.69
CA SER A 29 -25.20 0.74 11.61
C SER A 29 -25.04 1.39 12.98
N ALA A 30 -25.80 0.96 14.00
CA ALA A 30 -25.87 1.59 15.31
C ALA A 30 -25.78 0.55 16.45
N PHE A 31 -25.29 1.03 17.59
CA PHE A 31 -25.15 0.25 18.82
C PHE A 31 -26.00 0.88 19.93
N SER A 32 -26.77 0.06 20.68
CA SER A 32 -27.58 0.50 21.80
C SER A 32 -26.78 0.64 23.09
N HIS A 33 -27.18 1.54 23.95
CA HIS A 33 -26.61 1.79 25.26
C HIS A 33 -27.68 1.71 26.35
N SER A 34 -27.27 1.36 27.57
CA SER A 34 -28.17 1.20 28.71
C SER A 34 -28.77 2.50 29.21
N SER A 35 -28.14 3.65 28.95
CA SER A 35 -28.64 4.98 29.32
C SER A 35 -28.13 6.07 28.37
N ALA A 36 -28.78 7.26 28.41
CA ALA A 36 -28.37 8.43 27.66
C ALA A 36 -26.96 8.91 28.09
N GLU A 37 -26.66 8.85 29.38
CA GLU A 37 -25.36 9.23 29.94
C GLU A 37 -24.24 8.31 29.46
N GLN A 38 -24.51 7.02 29.27
CA GLN A 38 -23.55 6.08 28.72
C GLN A 38 -23.25 6.39 27.25
N LEU A 39 -24.28 6.66 26.46
CA LEU A 39 -24.12 7.04 25.07
C LEU A 39 -23.35 8.37 24.95
N GLU A 40 -23.68 9.37 25.77
CA GLU A 40 -22.97 10.65 25.83
C GLU A 40 -21.48 10.45 26.10
N LYS A 41 -21.11 9.61 27.08
CA LYS A 41 -19.71 9.32 27.39
C LYS A 41 -18.98 8.69 26.22
N VAL A 42 -19.61 7.72 25.54
CA VAL A 42 -19.01 7.06 24.36
C VAL A 42 -18.82 8.06 23.23
N PHE A 43 -19.83 8.87 22.94
CA PHE A 43 -19.80 9.89 21.88
C PHE A 43 -18.72 10.95 22.10
N ASN A 44 -18.45 11.31 23.36
CA ASN A 44 -17.44 12.28 23.78
C ASN A 44 -16.06 11.64 24.05
N ASN A 45 -15.84 10.37 23.67
CA ASN A 45 -14.61 9.62 23.94
C ASN A 45 -14.20 9.58 25.43
N LYS A 46 -15.19 9.66 26.34
CA LYS A 46 -15.00 9.56 27.80
C LYS A 46 -15.21 8.14 28.35
N ALA A 47 -15.73 7.24 27.54
CA ALA A 47 -15.87 5.82 27.83
C ALA A 47 -15.59 5.00 26.57
N PRO A 48 -15.06 3.75 26.71
CA PRO A 48 -14.94 2.82 25.58
C PRO A 48 -16.33 2.38 25.13
N GLY A 49 -16.48 2.11 23.81
CA GLY A 49 -17.70 1.63 23.23
C GLY A 49 -17.86 2.02 21.76
N TYR A 50 -18.94 1.54 21.17
CA TYR A 50 -19.31 1.83 19.78
C TYR A 50 -20.68 2.49 19.79
N ALA A 51 -20.88 3.52 18.95
CA ALA A 51 -22.15 4.21 18.81
C ALA A 51 -22.73 4.03 17.40
N TYR A 52 -21.88 4.18 16.39
CA TYR A 52 -22.27 4.13 14.98
C TYR A 52 -21.12 3.60 14.13
N SER A 53 -21.38 2.65 13.22
CA SER A 53 -20.33 1.91 12.50
C SER A 53 -19.41 2.77 11.62
N ARG A 54 -19.89 3.93 11.11
CA ARG A 54 -19.03 4.90 10.41
C ARG A 54 -17.96 5.49 11.34
N ILE A 55 -18.20 5.54 12.65
CA ILE A 55 -17.25 6.08 13.64
C ILE A 55 -16.33 4.98 14.17
N GLY A 56 -16.89 3.79 14.39
CA GLY A 56 -16.18 2.62 14.88
C GLY A 56 -17.07 1.38 14.88
N ASN A 57 -16.45 0.21 14.65
CA ASN A 57 -17.12 -1.08 14.58
C ASN A 57 -16.20 -2.17 15.11
N PRO A 58 -16.67 -3.14 15.94
CA PRO A 58 -15.81 -4.15 16.54
C PRO A 58 -15.02 -4.99 15.54
N THR A 59 -15.64 -5.38 14.41
CA THR A 59 -14.97 -6.18 13.36
C THR A 59 -13.84 -5.36 12.69
N VAL A 60 -14.10 -4.09 12.40
CA VAL A 60 -13.11 -3.18 11.82
C VAL A 60 -11.96 -2.91 12.80
N THR A 61 -12.28 -2.62 14.07
CA THR A 61 -11.27 -2.39 15.12
C THR A 61 -10.36 -3.59 15.33
N SER A 62 -10.90 -4.83 15.26
CA SER A 62 -10.09 -6.03 15.32
C SER A 62 -9.06 -6.10 14.18
N PHE A 63 -9.49 -5.83 12.96
CA PHE A 63 -8.60 -5.79 11.80
C PHE A 63 -7.53 -4.70 11.94
N GLU A 64 -7.92 -3.48 12.33
CA GLU A 64 -7.00 -2.35 12.55
C GLU A 64 -5.92 -2.70 13.61
N THR A 65 -6.34 -3.30 14.71
CA THR A 65 -5.43 -3.67 15.82
C THR A 65 -4.41 -4.72 15.37
N ARG A 66 -4.83 -5.71 14.56
CA ARG A 66 -3.93 -6.73 13.99
C ARG A 66 -2.89 -6.12 13.06
N ILE A 67 -3.31 -5.28 12.11
CA ILE A 67 -2.38 -4.63 11.16
C ILE A 67 -1.44 -3.69 11.88
N ALA A 68 -1.93 -2.84 12.80
CA ALA A 68 -1.07 -1.95 13.60
C ALA A 68 0.01 -2.74 14.35
N ALA A 69 -0.34 -3.89 14.92
CA ALA A 69 0.62 -4.73 15.62
C ALA A 69 1.66 -5.36 14.68
N LEU A 70 1.26 -5.78 13.48
CA LEU A 70 2.16 -6.35 12.48
C LEU A 70 3.13 -5.30 11.94
N GLU A 71 2.67 -4.08 11.67
CA GLU A 71 3.50 -2.95 11.21
C GLU A 71 4.28 -2.25 12.32
N LYS A 72 4.12 -2.67 13.57
CA LYS A 72 4.73 -2.04 14.78
C LYS A 72 4.29 -0.59 14.98
N GLY A 73 3.11 -0.21 14.47
CA GLY A 73 2.53 1.10 14.65
C GLY A 73 1.89 1.32 16.01
N ALA A 74 1.71 2.59 16.39
CA ALA A 74 0.96 2.98 17.58
C ALA A 74 -0.54 2.70 17.46
N GLY A 75 -1.05 2.68 16.22
CA GLY A 75 -2.43 2.36 15.88
C GLY A 75 -2.69 2.43 14.38
N ALA A 76 -3.91 2.11 13.97
CA ALA A 76 -4.33 2.14 12.58
C ALA A 76 -5.78 2.61 12.40
N VAL A 77 -6.10 3.06 11.18
CA VAL A 77 -7.45 3.43 10.74
C VAL A 77 -7.73 2.78 9.39
N ALA A 78 -8.71 1.89 9.34
CA ALA A 78 -9.12 1.22 8.12
C ALA A 78 -10.02 2.12 7.26
N CYS A 79 -9.83 2.05 5.94
CA CYS A 79 -10.52 2.87 4.96
C CYS A 79 -11.25 2.00 3.93
N SER A 80 -12.24 2.59 3.26
CA SER A 80 -13.07 1.95 2.24
C SER A 80 -12.30 1.47 1.01
N SER A 81 -11.12 2.03 0.74
CA SER A 81 -10.22 1.64 -0.35
C SER A 81 -8.78 2.08 -0.06
N GLY A 82 -7.81 1.59 -0.86
CA GLY A 82 -6.43 2.08 -0.83
C GLY A 82 -6.36 3.58 -1.15
N MET A 83 -7.08 4.03 -2.18
CA MET A 83 -7.14 5.47 -2.53
C MET A 83 -7.74 6.30 -1.39
N ALA A 84 -8.78 5.81 -0.71
CA ALA A 84 -9.30 6.48 0.49
C ALA A 84 -8.25 6.57 1.60
N ALA A 85 -7.41 5.54 1.77
CA ALA A 85 -6.32 5.57 2.75
C ALA A 85 -5.26 6.63 2.37
N VAL A 86 -4.81 6.66 1.12
CA VAL A 86 -3.86 7.69 0.64
C VAL A 86 -4.46 9.09 0.81
N THR A 87 -5.68 9.32 0.29
CA THR A 87 -6.34 10.62 0.38
C THR A 87 -6.49 11.10 1.82
N MET A 88 -6.94 10.23 2.72
CA MET A 88 -7.14 10.59 4.12
C MET A 88 -5.81 10.78 4.87
N ALA A 89 -4.77 10.01 4.52
CA ALA A 89 -3.44 10.20 5.09
C ALA A 89 -2.88 11.59 4.74
N LEU A 90 -3.03 12.01 3.49
CA LEU A 90 -2.56 13.30 3.01
C LEU A 90 -3.39 14.46 3.57
N LEU A 91 -4.70 14.45 3.37
CA LEU A 91 -5.59 15.52 3.80
C LEU A 91 -5.71 15.66 5.33
N ASN A 92 -5.24 14.67 6.10
CA ASN A 92 -5.13 14.82 7.55
C ASN A 92 -4.07 15.86 7.98
N ILE A 93 -3.09 16.13 7.12
CA ILE A 93 -1.97 17.04 7.44
C ILE A 93 -1.81 18.18 6.44
N LEU A 94 -2.33 18.07 5.22
CA LEU A 94 -2.26 19.10 4.19
C LEU A 94 -3.46 20.03 4.26
N GLU A 95 -3.20 21.30 4.08
CA GLU A 95 -4.18 22.40 4.00
C GLU A 95 -3.96 23.16 2.67
N SER A 96 -4.90 24.04 2.29
CA SER A 96 -4.75 24.88 1.09
C SER A 96 -3.50 25.76 1.20
N GLY A 97 -2.65 25.74 0.19
CA GLY A 97 -1.36 26.43 0.13
C GLY A 97 -0.18 25.53 0.51
N ASP A 98 -0.42 24.32 1.01
CA ASP A 98 0.65 23.36 1.34
C ASP A 98 1.15 22.62 0.10
N GLU A 99 2.37 22.09 0.22
CA GLU A 99 3.05 21.34 -0.82
C GLU A 99 3.50 19.97 -0.32
N ILE A 100 3.53 19.00 -1.24
CA ILE A 100 4.00 17.64 -0.97
C ILE A 100 5.03 17.22 -2.02
N ILE A 101 6.05 16.48 -1.61
CA ILE A 101 7.03 15.88 -2.52
C ILE A 101 6.69 14.41 -2.69
N VAL A 102 6.69 13.94 -3.94
CA VAL A 102 6.28 12.57 -4.29
C VAL A 102 7.20 11.96 -5.33
N GLY A 103 7.25 10.63 -5.42
CA GLY A 103 7.95 9.94 -6.51
C GLY A 103 7.21 10.07 -7.85
N ALA A 104 7.95 10.18 -8.94
CA ALA A 104 7.36 10.24 -10.28
C ALA A 104 6.79 8.89 -10.75
N GLY A 105 7.28 7.77 -10.20
CA GLY A 105 6.87 6.40 -10.52
C GLY A 105 5.68 5.86 -9.71
N LEU A 106 4.83 6.72 -9.15
CA LEU A 106 3.66 6.31 -8.36
C LEU A 106 2.60 5.61 -9.21
N PHE A 107 1.77 4.81 -8.55
CA PHE A 107 0.54 4.27 -9.11
C PHE A 107 -0.32 5.38 -9.78
N GLY A 108 -0.82 5.12 -10.99
CA GLY A 108 -1.54 6.12 -11.78
C GLY A 108 -2.70 6.79 -11.02
N GLY A 109 -3.47 6.04 -10.23
CA GLY A 109 -4.55 6.61 -9.41
C GLY A 109 -4.06 7.57 -8.33
N THR A 110 -2.83 7.42 -7.81
CA THR A 110 -2.24 8.38 -6.88
C THR A 110 -1.81 9.65 -7.60
N ILE A 111 -1.28 9.54 -8.82
CA ILE A 111 -0.95 10.69 -9.67
C ILE A 111 -2.22 11.49 -10.00
N ASP A 112 -3.30 10.82 -10.36
CA ASP A 112 -4.59 11.49 -10.65
C ASP A 112 -5.17 12.16 -9.40
N LEU A 113 -5.11 11.51 -8.24
CA LEU A 113 -5.49 12.13 -6.96
C LEU A 113 -4.72 13.42 -6.70
N LEU A 114 -3.39 13.43 -6.93
CA LEU A 114 -2.57 14.63 -6.69
C LEU A 114 -2.96 15.78 -7.61
N LYS A 115 -3.35 15.51 -8.87
CA LYS A 115 -3.91 16.51 -9.78
C LYS A 115 -5.26 17.06 -9.27
N ASP A 116 -6.14 16.17 -8.77
CA ASP A 116 -7.41 16.58 -8.19
C ASP A 116 -7.21 17.48 -6.95
N LEU A 117 -6.17 17.21 -6.16
CA LEU A 117 -5.83 18.02 -4.98
C LEU A 117 -5.35 19.44 -5.32
N GLU A 118 -4.90 19.72 -6.54
CA GLU A 118 -4.59 21.08 -7.01
C GLU A 118 -5.82 22.00 -6.91
N ALA A 119 -7.02 21.46 -7.18
CA ALA A 119 -8.27 22.21 -7.03
C ALA A 119 -8.57 22.61 -5.57
N PHE A 120 -7.95 21.95 -4.61
CA PHE A 120 -8.01 22.26 -3.18
C PHE A 120 -6.82 23.11 -2.70
N GLY A 121 -5.98 23.57 -3.64
CA GLY A 121 -4.82 24.41 -3.36
C GLY A 121 -3.60 23.67 -2.81
N ILE A 122 -3.51 22.35 -3.01
CA ILE A 122 -2.38 21.53 -2.62
C ILE A 122 -1.54 21.24 -3.86
N THR A 123 -0.23 21.51 -3.80
CA THR A 123 0.68 21.31 -4.93
C THR A 123 1.59 20.10 -4.70
N ALA A 124 1.70 19.21 -5.69
CA ALA A 124 2.63 18.09 -5.68
C ALA A 124 3.88 18.40 -6.53
N HIS A 125 5.06 18.15 -5.94
CA HIS A 125 6.35 18.20 -6.64
C HIS A 125 6.85 16.77 -6.86
N PHE A 126 7.14 16.43 -8.10
CA PHE A 126 7.55 15.09 -8.49
C PHE A 126 9.07 14.99 -8.56
N ALA A 127 9.65 14.09 -7.77
CA ALA A 127 11.05 13.68 -7.87
C ALA A 127 11.13 12.45 -8.78
N ASP A 128 12.07 12.43 -9.73
CA ASP A 128 12.24 11.30 -10.66
C ASP A 128 12.45 9.97 -9.91
N GLU A 129 13.24 10.04 -8.83
CA GLU A 129 13.41 9.00 -7.83
C GLU A 129 13.37 9.62 -6.44
N VAL A 130 12.80 8.90 -5.47
CA VAL A 130 12.73 9.36 -4.08
C VAL A 130 14.05 9.07 -3.37
N THR A 131 15.05 9.90 -3.66
CA THR A 131 16.36 9.91 -3.02
C THR A 131 16.60 11.24 -2.33
N PRO A 132 17.48 11.33 -1.31
CA PRO A 132 17.83 12.61 -0.69
C PRO A 132 18.25 13.68 -1.69
N GLN A 133 19.01 13.30 -2.71
CA GLN A 133 19.54 14.20 -3.74
C GLN A 133 18.45 14.84 -4.60
N ASN A 134 17.42 14.09 -4.92
CA ASN A 134 16.29 14.55 -5.74
C ASN A 134 15.20 15.24 -4.91
N VAL A 135 15.05 14.85 -3.64
CA VAL A 135 14.00 15.37 -2.74
C VAL A 135 14.42 16.70 -2.11
N GLU A 136 15.66 16.82 -1.62
CA GLU A 136 16.11 18.00 -0.87
C GLU A 136 15.96 19.33 -1.61
N PRO A 137 16.27 19.43 -2.94
CA PRO A 137 16.10 20.67 -3.69
C PRO A 137 14.63 21.12 -3.85
N LEU A 138 13.66 20.22 -3.65
CA LEU A 138 12.22 20.49 -3.77
C LEU A 138 11.61 20.95 -2.44
N ILE A 139 12.33 20.78 -1.30
CA ILE A 139 11.84 21.16 0.02
C ILE A 139 11.83 22.67 0.18
N ASN A 140 10.70 23.20 0.63
CA ASN A 140 10.52 24.60 0.97
C ASN A 140 9.61 24.80 2.20
N GLU A 141 9.33 26.03 2.58
CA GLU A 141 8.54 26.37 3.78
C GLU A 141 7.09 25.83 3.74
N ARG A 142 6.54 25.55 2.56
CA ARG A 142 5.19 25.00 2.37
C ARG A 142 5.17 23.47 2.33
N THR A 143 6.33 22.82 2.21
CA THR A 143 6.41 21.38 2.18
C THR A 143 5.96 20.77 3.51
N ARG A 144 5.01 19.82 3.46
CA ARG A 144 4.41 19.17 4.63
C ARG A 144 4.66 17.67 4.71
N ALA A 145 5.02 17.02 3.62
CA ALA A 145 5.34 15.59 3.63
C ALA A 145 6.20 15.20 2.43
N VAL A 146 6.88 14.06 2.57
CA VAL A 146 7.36 13.24 1.46
C VAL A 146 6.49 12.00 1.40
N PHE A 147 5.98 11.65 0.22
CA PHE A 147 5.20 10.43 -0.03
C PHE A 147 5.87 9.58 -1.10
N ALA A 148 5.99 8.28 -0.83
CA ALA A 148 6.56 7.34 -1.79
C ALA A 148 5.89 5.96 -1.70
N GLU A 149 5.87 5.24 -2.84
CA GLU A 149 5.67 3.79 -2.85
C GLU A 149 7.00 3.11 -2.54
N LEU A 150 7.01 2.15 -1.62
CA LEU A 150 8.23 1.44 -1.24
C LEU A 150 8.84 0.64 -2.38
N ILE A 151 7.98 -0.05 -3.13
CA ILE A 151 8.31 -0.67 -4.42
C ILE A 151 7.30 -0.12 -5.40
N GLY A 152 7.75 0.67 -6.35
CA GLY A 152 6.91 1.32 -7.35
C GLY A 152 6.15 0.31 -8.22
N ASN A 153 4.97 0.70 -8.70
CA ASN A 153 4.14 -0.14 -9.54
C ASN A 153 3.64 0.65 -10.76
N PRO A 154 4.17 0.38 -11.98
CA PRO A 154 4.96 -0.79 -12.38
C PRO A 154 6.48 -0.55 -12.50
N LYS A 155 7.02 0.61 -12.12
CA LYS A 155 8.44 0.96 -12.29
C LYS A 155 9.38 0.01 -11.57
N LEU A 156 8.98 -0.49 -10.39
CA LEU A 156 9.72 -1.41 -9.53
C LEU A 156 11.01 -0.82 -8.93
N ASP A 157 11.12 0.50 -8.90
CA ASP A 157 12.11 1.20 -8.09
C ASP A 157 11.87 0.91 -6.59
N VAL A 158 12.95 0.87 -5.82
CA VAL A 158 12.90 0.59 -4.38
C VAL A 158 13.44 1.80 -3.62
N VAL A 159 12.64 2.32 -2.68
CA VAL A 159 13.02 3.50 -1.90
C VAL A 159 13.89 3.12 -0.70
N ASP A 160 15.04 3.78 -0.53
CA ASP A 160 15.81 3.72 0.72
C ASP A 160 15.12 4.57 1.80
N ILE A 161 14.22 3.92 2.53
CA ILE A 161 13.37 4.57 3.54
C ILE A 161 14.22 5.34 4.56
N GLU A 162 15.32 4.75 5.03
CA GLU A 162 16.16 5.30 6.10
C GLU A 162 16.76 6.64 5.70
N SER A 163 17.38 6.70 4.51
CA SER A 163 18.00 7.93 4.01
C SER A 163 17.00 9.05 3.73
N VAL A 164 15.81 8.70 3.21
CA VAL A 164 14.75 9.68 2.93
C VAL A 164 14.07 10.16 4.23
N ALA A 165 13.88 9.26 5.21
CA ALA A 165 13.34 9.63 6.53
C ALA A 165 14.28 10.59 7.28
N GLU A 166 15.60 10.30 7.28
CA GLU A 166 16.60 11.18 7.87
C GLU A 166 16.58 12.57 7.23
N LEU A 167 16.44 12.65 5.91
CA LEU A 167 16.28 13.92 5.21
C LEU A 167 15.00 14.64 5.65
N ALA A 168 13.85 13.98 5.55
CA ALA A 168 12.55 14.58 5.86
C ALA A 168 12.50 15.11 7.31
N HIS A 169 13.02 14.36 8.25
CA HIS A 169 13.06 14.74 9.67
C HIS A 169 13.96 15.94 9.94
N ARG A 170 15.05 16.15 9.20
CA ARG A 170 15.87 17.39 9.31
C ARG A 170 15.05 18.65 9.02
N TYR A 171 14.02 18.53 8.17
CA TYR A 171 13.13 19.63 7.82
C TYR A 171 11.80 19.60 8.58
N ASN A 172 11.67 18.77 9.62
CA ASN A 172 10.43 18.59 10.40
C ASN A 172 9.21 18.29 9.52
N ILE A 173 9.35 17.39 8.54
CA ILE A 173 8.26 16.86 7.72
C ILE A 173 8.22 15.34 7.81
N PRO A 174 7.01 14.72 7.86
CA PRO A 174 6.89 13.28 7.95
C PRO A 174 7.18 12.61 6.61
N LEU A 175 7.66 11.36 6.68
CA LEU A 175 7.73 10.43 5.57
C LEU A 175 6.51 9.50 5.61
N ILE A 176 5.75 9.49 4.52
CA ILE A 176 4.60 8.60 4.30
C ILE A 176 4.98 7.56 3.26
N ILE A 177 4.89 6.27 3.61
CA ILE A 177 5.22 5.16 2.71
C ILE A 177 3.97 4.34 2.38
N ASP A 178 3.66 4.22 1.10
CA ASP A 178 2.76 3.16 0.62
C ASP A 178 3.54 1.85 0.51
N SER A 179 3.23 0.92 1.40
CA SER A 179 3.89 -0.39 1.50
C SER A 179 3.01 -1.53 0.97
N THR A 180 2.06 -1.21 0.08
CA THR A 180 1.09 -2.16 -0.48
C THR A 180 1.78 -3.36 -1.12
N THR A 181 2.83 -3.14 -1.91
CA THR A 181 3.55 -4.19 -2.66
C THR A 181 4.46 -5.04 -1.77
N ALA A 182 5.02 -4.44 -0.71
CA ALA A 182 5.94 -5.12 0.21
C ALA A 182 5.20 -5.85 1.34
N THR A 183 4.10 -5.30 1.84
CA THR A 183 3.37 -5.78 3.03
C THR A 183 4.23 -5.81 4.30
N PRO A 184 3.66 -5.94 5.50
CA PRO A 184 4.46 -6.11 6.73
C PRO A 184 5.27 -7.42 6.77
N TYR A 185 5.11 -8.29 5.77
CA TYR A 185 5.91 -9.51 5.67
C TYR A 185 7.35 -9.24 5.21
N LEU A 186 7.54 -8.42 4.19
CA LEU A 186 8.89 -8.12 3.67
C LEU A 186 9.61 -7.13 4.57
N VAL A 187 8.95 -6.06 4.96
CA VAL A 187 9.54 -4.96 5.72
C VAL A 187 8.52 -4.26 6.60
N HIS A 188 8.98 -3.65 7.66
CA HIS A 188 8.21 -2.71 8.48
C HIS A 188 8.82 -1.31 8.25
N PRO A 189 8.22 -0.44 7.41
CA PRO A 189 8.79 0.87 7.10
C PRO A 189 9.06 1.73 8.34
N ILE A 190 8.26 1.55 9.40
CA ILE A 190 8.43 2.23 10.70
C ILE A 190 9.79 1.93 11.39
N ASP A 191 10.38 0.76 11.13
CA ASP A 191 11.70 0.41 11.67
C ASP A 191 12.82 1.23 11.01
N PHE A 192 12.56 1.76 9.82
CA PHE A 192 13.49 2.55 9.01
C PHE A 192 13.15 4.05 8.98
N GLY A 193 12.24 4.51 9.84
CA GLY A 193 11.96 5.93 10.01
C GLY A 193 10.69 6.44 9.32
N ALA A 194 9.93 5.61 8.61
CA ALA A 194 8.63 6.05 8.11
C ALA A 194 7.68 6.41 9.27
N ASP A 195 6.98 7.52 9.13
CA ASP A 195 6.07 8.04 10.15
C ASP A 195 4.66 7.51 9.96
N ILE A 196 4.20 7.48 8.72
CA ILE A 196 2.89 6.96 8.34
C ILE A 196 3.10 5.89 7.28
N VAL A 197 2.42 4.76 7.44
CA VAL A 197 2.39 3.68 6.45
C VAL A 197 0.96 3.54 5.93
N VAL A 198 0.80 3.40 4.62
CA VAL A 198 -0.49 3.09 4.01
C VAL A 198 -0.43 1.77 3.26
N HIS A 199 -1.55 1.06 3.21
CA HIS A 199 -1.73 -0.10 2.36
C HIS A 199 -3.09 -0.08 1.67
N SER A 200 -3.11 -0.44 0.41
CA SER A 200 -4.31 -0.99 -0.20
C SER A 200 -4.47 -2.44 0.26
N THR A 201 -5.25 -2.65 1.31
CA THR A 201 -5.46 -3.99 1.88
C THR A 201 -6.31 -4.90 0.97
N SER A 202 -6.87 -4.35 -0.11
CA SER A 202 -7.49 -5.09 -1.21
C SER A 202 -6.53 -6.06 -1.91
N LYS A 203 -5.22 -5.80 -1.82
CA LYS A 203 -4.16 -6.48 -2.57
C LYS A 203 -3.64 -7.70 -1.79
N TYR A 204 -2.37 -7.76 -1.54
CA TYR A 204 -1.71 -8.90 -0.88
C TYR A 204 -2.27 -9.26 0.49
N ILE A 205 -2.71 -8.27 1.30
CA ILE A 205 -3.27 -8.53 2.63
C ILE A 205 -4.56 -9.36 2.51
N ASN A 206 -5.46 -8.99 1.60
CA ASN A 206 -6.64 -9.78 1.27
C ASN A 206 -6.27 -11.08 0.53
N GLY A 207 -5.52 -10.96 -0.55
CA GLY A 207 -5.02 -12.05 -1.39
C GLY A 207 -6.06 -12.80 -2.22
N GLY A 208 -7.34 -12.64 -1.93
CA GLY A 208 -8.44 -13.35 -2.60
C GLY A 208 -9.12 -12.55 -3.71
N GLY A 209 -8.77 -11.26 -3.91
CA GLY A 209 -9.41 -10.40 -4.90
C GLY A 209 -10.90 -10.14 -4.65
N ASN A 210 -11.38 -10.30 -3.39
CA ASN A 210 -12.81 -10.33 -3.04
C ASN A 210 -13.26 -9.20 -2.11
N ALA A 211 -12.35 -8.25 -1.76
CA ALA A 211 -12.69 -7.09 -0.94
C ALA A 211 -11.90 -5.85 -1.39
N ILE A 212 -12.57 -4.69 -1.40
CA ILE A 212 -11.94 -3.38 -1.56
C ILE A 212 -11.76 -2.77 -0.19
N SER A 213 -10.54 -2.30 0.10
CA SER A 213 -10.18 -1.78 1.42
C SER A 213 -8.82 -1.08 1.41
N GLY A 214 -8.56 -0.27 2.42
CA GLY A 214 -7.27 0.35 2.68
C GLY A 214 -7.05 0.52 4.17
N ILE A 215 -5.84 0.89 4.57
CA ILE A 215 -5.50 1.16 5.97
C ILE A 215 -4.37 2.16 6.08
N ILE A 216 -4.43 2.99 7.11
CA ILE A 216 -3.41 3.97 7.50
C ILE A 216 -2.86 3.53 8.84
N ILE A 217 -1.56 3.43 8.97
CA ILE A 217 -0.85 3.11 10.22
C ILE A 217 0.02 4.30 10.62
N ASP A 218 -0.07 4.72 11.86
CA ASP A 218 0.77 5.77 12.45
C ASP A 218 1.85 5.13 13.32
N SER A 219 3.10 5.51 13.10
CA SER A 219 4.22 5.10 13.94
C SER A 219 4.07 5.60 15.38
N GLY A 220 3.41 6.76 15.56
CA GLY A 220 3.32 7.49 16.81
C GLY A 220 4.67 8.08 17.28
N LYS A 221 5.65 8.14 16.37
CA LYS A 221 7.01 8.63 16.67
C LYS A 221 7.25 10.06 16.20
N PHE A 222 6.54 10.51 15.16
CA PHE A 222 6.72 11.87 14.63
C PHE A 222 6.24 12.93 15.62
N GLU A 223 7.08 13.90 15.88
CA GLU A 223 6.75 15.04 16.74
C GLU A 223 6.11 16.15 15.90
N TRP A 224 4.79 16.29 16.03
CA TRP A 224 4.03 17.29 15.27
C TRP A 224 4.33 18.71 15.76
N ASP A 225 5.09 19.45 14.96
CA ASP A 225 5.28 20.88 15.13
C ASP A 225 3.95 21.62 14.85
N THR A 226 3.33 22.17 15.89
CA THR A 226 2.01 22.80 15.79
C THR A 226 2.03 24.18 15.14
N ASP A 227 3.18 24.78 14.92
CA ASP A 227 3.30 26.01 14.14
C ASP A 227 3.31 25.68 12.64
N LYS A 228 3.94 24.59 12.27
CA LYS A 228 3.94 24.06 10.91
C LYS A 228 2.64 23.31 10.56
N PHE A 229 2.12 22.50 11.49
CA PHE A 229 0.89 21.69 11.34
C PHE A 229 -0.21 22.21 12.28
N LYS A 230 -0.77 23.38 11.94
CA LYS A 230 -1.72 24.10 12.82
C LYS A 230 -2.93 23.26 13.26
N GLY A 231 -3.44 22.43 12.33
CA GLY A 231 -4.55 21.51 12.59
C GLY A 231 -4.24 20.41 13.62
N MET A 232 -2.97 20.18 13.99
CA MET A 232 -2.57 19.22 15.02
C MET A 232 -2.66 19.78 16.44
N LYS A 233 -2.77 21.11 16.61
CA LYS A 233 -2.70 21.78 17.92
C LYS A 233 -3.70 21.24 18.95
N GLU A 234 -4.94 21.05 18.58
CA GLU A 234 -5.99 20.53 19.46
C GLU A 234 -5.81 19.05 19.83
N TYR A 235 -5.07 18.31 18.99
CA TYR A 235 -4.85 16.88 19.13
C TYR A 235 -3.54 16.54 19.86
N LYS A 236 -2.66 17.50 20.11
CA LYS A 236 -1.39 17.28 20.83
C LYS A 236 -1.57 16.60 22.19
N LYS A 237 -2.70 16.81 22.85
CA LYS A 237 -3.09 16.14 24.10
C LYS A 237 -3.17 14.62 24.03
N TYR A 238 -3.30 14.04 22.83
CA TYR A 238 -3.34 12.59 22.64
C TYR A 238 -1.94 11.96 22.49
N GLY A 239 -0.86 12.77 22.59
CA GLY A 239 0.52 12.30 22.52
C GLY A 239 0.78 11.53 21.20
N LYS A 240 1.32 10.33 21.30
CA LYS A 240 1.64 9.47 20.14
C LYS A 240 0.44 9.07 19.26
N LEU A 241 -0.77 9.33 19.70
CA LEU A 241 -2.00 9.07 18.91
C LEU A 241 -2.59 10.35 18.31
N SER A 242 -1.89 11.48 18.34
CA SER A 242 -2.38 12.79 17.87
C SER A 242 -2.85 12.72 16.43
N TYR A 243 -2.08 12.11 15.54
CA TYR A 243 -2.40 11.97 14.12
C TYR A 243 -3.69 11.15 13.91
N LEU A 244 -3.78 9.97 14.54
CA LEU A 244 -4.97 9.12 14.44
C LEU A 244 -6.20 9.73 15.09
N ALA A 245 -6.02 10.47 16.19
CA ALA A 245 -7.12 11.17 16.85
C ALA A 245 -7.70 12.28 15.96
N LYS A 246 -6.84 13.06 15.27
CA LYS A 246 -7.27 14.04 14.28
C LYS A 246 -8.01 13.37 13.13
N LEU A 247 -7.44 12.30 12.57
CA LEU A 247 -8.01 11.56 11.47
C LEU A 247 -9.41 11.03 11.80
N ARG A 248 -9.56 10.34 12.94
CA ARG A 248 -10.84 9.73 13.38
C ARG A 248 -11.91 10.74 13.77
N ASN A 249 -11.54 11.86 14.39
CA ASN A 249 -12.50 12.88 14.81
C ASN A 249 -12.78 13.92 13.71
N GLY A 250 -11.96 13.95 12.68
CA GLY A 250 -12.01 14.90 11.58
C GLY A 250 -12.40 14.28 10.25
N ILE A 251 -11.47 14.40 9.32
CA ILE A 251 -11.69 14.19 7.90
C ILE A 251 -12.17 12.78 7.55
N TRP A 252 -11.55 11.74 8.10
CA TRP A 252 -11.93 10.35 7.83
C TRP A 252 -13.42 10.07 8.15
N ARG A 253 -13.85 10.48 9.36
CA ARG A 253 -15.23 10.31 9.79
C ARG A 253 -16.21 11.12 8.95
N ASN A 254 -15.83 12.37 8.62
CA ASN A 254 -16.71 13.33 7.97
C ASN A 254 -16.88 13.05 6.47
N PHE A 255 -15.80 12.59 5.79
CA PHE A 255 -15.87 12.14 4.40
C PHE A 255 -16.48 10.74 4.26
N GLY A 256 -16.63 10.00 5.38
CA GLY A 256 -17.28 8.69 5.36
C GLY A 256 -16.41 7.57 4.78
N CYS A 257 -15.09 7.69 4.85
CA CYS A 257 -14.13 6.72 4.30
C CYS A 257 -14.00 5.43 5.12
N CYS A 258 -15.02 5.07 5.90
CA CYS A 258 -15.01 3.89 6.77
C CYS A 258 -15.05 2.58 5.97
N LEU A 259 -14.37 1.56 6.49
CA LEU A 259 -14.41 0.20 5.96
C LEU A 259 -15.69 -0.52 6.37
N ALA A 260 -16.30 -1.25 5.44
CA ALA A 260 -17.43 -2.14 5.74
C ALA A 260 -16.98 -3.33 6.62
N PRO A 261 -17.76 -3.72 7.66
CA PRO A 261 -17.39 -4.83 8.54
C PRO A 261 -17.17 -6.16 7.80
N PHE A 262 -17.95 -6.44 6.77
CA PHE A 262 -17.78 -7.65 5.96
C PHE A 262 -16.43 -7.65 5.23
N ASN A 263 -16.01 -6.52 4.65
CA ASN A 263 -14.69 -6.41 4.00
C ASN A 263 -13.55 -6.52 5.03
N ALA A 264 -13.72 -5.97 6.23
CA ALA A 264 -12.74 -6.14 7.32
C ALA A 264 -12.59 -7.61 7.73
N PHE A 265 -13.69 -8.37 7.75
CA PHE A 265 -13.67 -9.81 8.02
C PHE A 265 -12.95 -10.57 6.90
N LEU A 266 -13.26 -10.32 5.62
CA LEU A 266 -12.56 -10.96 4.49
C LEU A 266 -11.06 -10.67 4.50
N ASN A 267 -10.67 -9.45 4.82
CA ASN A 267 -9.26 -9.09 4.98
C ASN A 267 -8.61 -9.82 6.16
N SER A 268 -9.34 -9.99 7.27
CA SER A 268 -8.84 -10.75 8.42
C SER A 268 -8.61 -12.22 8.10
N VAL A 269 -9.48 -12.82 7.27
CA VAL A 269 -9.29 -14.19 6.76
C VAL A 269 -8.07 -14.26 5.84
N GLY A 270 -7.96 -13.34 4.87
CA GLY A 270 -6.81 -13.30 3.97
C GLY A 270 -5.48 -13.05 4.71
N LEU A 271 -5.52 -12.22 5.75
CA LEU A 271 -4.36 -11.91 6.57
C LEU A 271 -3.73 -13.15 7.19
N GLU A 272 -4.51 -14.14 7.63
CA GLU A 272 -4.00 -15.32 8.32
C GLU A 272 -3.01 -16.17 7.52
N THR A 273 -3.04 -16.06 6.21
CA THR A 273 -2.13 -16.77 5.30
C THR A 273 -1.11 -15.86 4.61
N LEU A 274 -1.05 -14.56 4.99
CA LEU A 274 -0.22 -13.58 4.30
C LEU A 274 1.25 -14.02 4.19
N GLY A 275 1.86 -14.49 5.27
CA GLY A 275 3.27 -14.88 5.25
C GLY A 275 3.53 -16.06 4.32
N LEU A 276 2.66 -17.07 4.31
CA LEU A 276 2.76 -18.24 3.43
C LEU A 276 2.60 -17.83 1.96
N ARG A 277 1.63 -16.96 1.67
CA ARG A 277 1.41 -16.46 0.32
C ARG A 277 2.58 -15.61 -0.16
N MET A 278 3.03 -14.66 0.63
CA MET A 278 4.16 -13.78 0.25
C MET A 278 5.44 -14.57 -0.01
N GLU A 279 5.73 -15.60 0.78
CA GLU A 279 6.88 -16.49 0.53
C GLU A 279 6.78 -17.15 -0.84
N ARG A 280 5.62 -17.74 -1.15
CA ARG A 280 5.40 -18.42 -2.44
C ARG A 280 5.40 -17.43 -3.61
N LEU A 281 4.71 -16.30 -3.47
CA LEU A 281 4.61 -15.24 -4.48
C LEU A 281 6.01 -14.71 -4.86
N CYS A 282 6.83 -14.33 -3.86
CA CYS A 282 8.17 -13.82 -4.11
C CYS A 282 9.10 -14.88 -4.72
N SER A 283 9.00 -16.14 -4.24
CA SER A 283 9.76 -17.25 -4.81
C SER A 283 9.41 -17.49 -6.27
N ASN A 284 8.12 -17.49 -6.60
CA ASN A 284 7.65 -17.65 -7.97
C ASN A 284 8.11 -16.48 -8.85
N ALA A 285 7.96 -15.23 -8.36
CA ALA A 285 8.36 -14.03 -9.10
C ALA A 285 9.86 -14.07 -9.46
N LEU A 286 10.74 -14.42 -8.50
CA LEU A 286 12.17 -14.51 -8.76
C LEU A 286 12.50 -15.60 -9.79
N LYS A 287 11.85 -16.78 -9.69
CA LYS A 287 12.10 -17.88 -10.64
C LYS A 287 11.60 -17.53 -12.04
N LEU A 288 10.44 -16.87 -12.13
CA LEU A 288 9.89 -16.42 -13.40
C LEU A 288 10.74 -15.31 -14.02
N ALA A 289 11.23 -14.35 -13.20
CA ALA A 289 12.15 -13.31 -13.66
C ALA A 289 13.45 -13.89 -14.22
N LYS A 290 14.06 -14.86 -13.52
CA LYS A 290 15.25 -15.59 -14.00
C LYS A 290 14.98 -16.37 -15.30
N PHE A 291 13.80 -16.93 -15.46
CA PHE A 291 13.40 -17.54 -16.71
C PHE A 291 13.36 -16.52 -17.85
N PHE A 292 12.77 -15.33 -17.62
CA PHE A 292 12.71 -14.28 -18.64
C PHE A 292 14.11 -13.74 -19.02
N GLU A 293 15.08 -13.68 -18.08
CA GLU A 293 16.48 -13.31 -18.42
C GLU A 293 17.12 -14.26 -19.47
N THR A 294 16.60 -15.47 -19.62
CA THR A 294 17.09 -16.45 -20.61
C THR A 294 16.35 -16.43 -21.95
N GLN A 295 15.33 -15.57 -22.10
CA GLN A 295 14.50 -15.56 -23.29
C GLN A 295 14.94 -14.47 -24.27
N ASP A 296 15.24 -14.88 -25.51
CA ASP A 296 15.63 -13.93 -26.56
C ASP A 296 14.47 -12.96 -26.86
N GLY A 297 14.79 -11.67 -26.97
CA GLY A 297 13.84 -10.60 -27.28
C GLY A 297 12.91 -10.20 -26.12
N ILE A 298 13.18 -10.67 -24.91
CA ILE A 298 12.49 -10.26 -23.67
C ILE A 298 13.47 -9.52 -22.76
N GLU A 299 13.13 -8.29 -22.39
CA GLU A 299 13.81 -7.58 -21.30
C GLU A 299 12.96 -7.71 -20.03
N VAL A 300 13.57 -8.05 -18.90
CA VAL A 300 12.86 -8.21 -17.62
C VAL A 300 13.35 -7.21 -16.61
N ASN A 301 12.40 -6.66 -15.83
CA ASN A 301 12.72 -5.83 -14.65
C ASN A 301 12.10 -6.49 -13.39
N TYR A 302 12.95 -6.75 -12.40
CA TYR A 302 12.55 -7.27 -11.10
C TYR A 302 13.62 -6.94 -10.05
N PRO A 303 13.29 -6.32 -8.90
CA PRO A 303 14.27 -5.75 -7.97
C PRO A 303 15.23 -6.76 -7.32
N ALA A 304 14.88 -8.05 -7.29
CA ALA A 304 15.72 -9.09 -6.70
C ALA A 304 16.59 -9.84 -7.71
N LEU A 305 16.64 -9.44 -8.98
CA LEU A 305 17.64 -9.93 -9.94
C LEU A 305 19.00 -9.28 -9.64
N GLU A 306 20.08 -10.05 -9.82
CA GLU A 306 21.46 -9.54 -9.64
C GLU A 306 21.81 -8.45 -10.66
N SER A 307 21.12 -8.43 -11.80
CA SER A 307 21.21 -7.41 -12.84
C SER A 307 20.49 -6.09 -12.49
N SER A 308 19.64 -6.09 -11.46
CA SER A 308 18.88 -4.89 -11.05
C SER A 308 19.75 -3.91 -10.27
N GLU A 309 19.63 -2.61 -10.59
CA GLU A 309 20.24 -1.54 -9.80
C GLU A 309 19.75 -1.51 -8.34
N TYR A 310 18.53 -2.00 -8.07
CA TYR A 310 17.95 -2.10 -6.72
C TYR A 310 18.31 -3.38 -5.98
N TYR A 311 19.14 -4.26 -6.55
CA TYR A 311 19.49 -5.55 -5.94
C TYR A 311 20.04 -5.40 -4.52
N ALA A 312 21.06 -4.55 -4.34
CA ALA A 312 21.69 -4.35 -3.03
C ALA A 312 20.71 -3.81 -1.98
N LEU A 313 19.84 -2.87 -2.37
CA LEU A 313 18.82 -2.30 -1.49
C LEU A 313 17.72 -3.33 -1.16
N THR A 314 17.34 -4.16 -2.13
CA THR A 314 16.42 -5.28 -1.95
C THR A 314 16.97 -6.31 -0.97
N GLN A 315 18.26 -6.63 -1.03
CA GLN A 315 18.92 -7.49 -0.05
C GLN A 315 18.86 -6.87 1.36
N LYS A 316 19.18 -5.56 1.48
CA LYS A 316 19.21 -4.83 2.76
C LYS A 316 17.81 -4.73 3.40
N LEU A 317 16.82 -4.23 2.65
CA LEU A 317 15.50 -3.86 3.19
C LEU A 317 14.48 -5.00 3.15
N LEU A 318 14.47 -5.78 2.06
CA LEU A 318 13.40 -6.72 1.73
C LEU A 318 13.81 -8.18 1.92
N LYS A 319 14.91 -8.44 2.62
CA LYS A 319 15.43 -9.79 2.91
C LYS A 319 15.69 -10.60 1.61
N GLY A 320 16.10 -9.91 0.55
CA GLY A 320 16.36 -10.50 -0.76
C GLY A 320 15.09 -10.85 -1.57
N LYS A 321 13.92 -10.38 -1.17
CA LYS A 321 12.65 -10.66 -1.84
C LYS A 321 12.14 -9.39 -2.54
N GLY A 322 12.02 -9.40 -3.88
CA GLY A 322 11.64 -8.24 -4.70
C GLY A 322 10.11 -7.98 -4.77
N GLY A 323 9.31 -8.60 -3.90
CA GLY A 323 7.85 -8.57 -4.03
C GLY A 323 7.35 -9.59 -5.06
N ALA A 324 6.13 -9.40 -5.58
CA ALA A 324 5.52 -10.34 -6.52
C ALA A 324 5.06 -9.68 -7.82
N ILE A 325 5.56 -8.49 -8.12
CA ILE A 325 5.35 -7.83 -9.42
C ILE A 325 6.68 -7.86 -10.17
N LEU A 326 6.62 -8.17 -11.44
CA LEU A 326 7.70 -7.98 -12.39
C LEU A 326 7.14 -7.35 -13.67
N THR A 327 7.98 -6.72 -14.45
CA THR A 327 7.64 -6.25 -15.79
C THR A 327 8.56 -6.87 -16.82
N ILE A 328 8.03 -7.11 -18.02
CA ILE A 328 8.81 -7.50 -19.20
C ILE A 328 8.50 -6.54 -20.34
N ARG A 329 9.47 -6.40 -21.25
CA ARG A 329 9.30 -5.73 -22.53
C ARG A 329 9.39 -6.78 -23.64
N ALA A 330 8.40 -6.76 -24.54
CA ALA A 330 8.27 -7.77 -25.60
C ALA A 330 8.72 -7.27 -27.00
N GLY A 331 9.32 -6.06 -27.06
CA GLY A 331 9.86 -5.45 -28.26
C GLY A 331 8.87 -4.65 -29.10
N SER A 332 7.56 -4.95 -29.03
CA SER A 332 6.50 -4.11 -29.61
C SER A 332 5.16 -4.33 -28.91
N LYS A 333 4.23 -3.40 -29.11
CA LYS A 333 2.87 -3.48 -28.58
C LYS A 333 2.12 -4.72 -29.10
N GLU A 334 2.27 -5.00 -30.38
CA GLU A 334 1.65 -6.15 -31.05
C GLU A 334 2.12 -7.45 -30.42
N LYS A 335 3.44 -7.59 -30.22
CA LYS A 335 4.03 -8.76 -29.53
C LYS A 335 3.57 -8.86 -28.09
N ALA A 336 3.48 -7.74 -27.37
CA ALA A 336 2.97 -7.71 -25.99
C ALA A 336 1.50 -8.21 -25.95
N PHE A 337 0.66 -7.75 -26.86
CA PHE A 337 -0.74 -8.20 -26.96
C PHE A 337 -0.83 -9.67 -27.34
N GLU A 338 -0.04 -10.09 -28.33
CA GLU A 338 -0.02 -11.48 -28.77
C GLU A 338 0.45 -12.43 -27.65
N LEU A 339 1.48 -12.03 -26.88
CA LEU A 339 1.95 -12.77 -25.72
C LEU A 339 0.82 -12.92 -24.69
N ILE A 340 0.19 -11.81 -24.28
CA ILE A 340 -0.92 -11.82 -23.31
C ILE A 340 -2.06 -12.72 -23.78
N ASN A 341 -2.45 -12.61 -25.05
CA ASN A 341 -3.58 -13.35 -25.62
C ASN A 341 -3.30 -14.86 -25.76
N ASN A 342 -2.03 -15.29 -25.76
CA ASN A 342 -1.64 -16.68 -25.85
C ASN A 342 -1.44 -17.38 -24.50
N LEU A 343 -1.49 -16.64 -23.38
CA LEU A 343 -1.43 -17.22 -22.04
C LEU A 343 -2.70 -18.01 -21.72
N LYS A 344 -2.54 -19.12 -21.00
CA LYS A 344 -3.64 -20.03 -20.63
C LYS A 344 -4.02 -19.92 -19.16
N PHE A 345 -3.03 -19.72 -18.27
CA PHE A 345 -3.22 -19.68 -16.83
C PHE A 345 -3.23 -18.25 -16.30
N ALA A 346 -2.29 -17.39 -16.75
CA ALA A 346 -2.27 -16.01 -16.34
C ALA A 346 -3.49 -15.25 -16.86
N THR A 347 -4.19 -14.59 -15.95
CA THR A 347 -5.44 -13.88 -16.25
C THR A 347 -5.17 -12.42 -16.63
N ASN A 348 -5.70 -11.96 -17.76
CA ASN A 348 -5.64 -10.54 -18.13
C ASN A 348 -6.61 -9.73 -17.25
N ALA A 349 -6.08 -9.07 -16.20
CA ALA A 349 -6.87 -8.33 -15.22
C ALA A 349 -6.05 -7.23 -14.53
N THR A 350 -6.70 -6.10 -14.25
CA THR A 350 -6.09 -4.89 -13.66
C THR A 350 -5.94 -4.96 -12.13
N ASN A 351 -5.51 -6.09 -11.58
CA ASN A 351 -5.25 -6.23 -10.15
C ASN A 351 -3.81 -6.64 -9.86
N ILE A 352 -3.41 -6.67 -8.60
CA ILE A 352 -2.15 -7.22 -8.08
C ILE A 352 -2.41 -7.93 -6.75
N GLY A 353 -1.49 -8.81 -6.35
CA GLY A 353 -1.54 -9.47 -5.04
C GLY A 353 -2.62 -10.53 -4.88
N ASP A 354 -3.23 -10.97 -5.97
CA ASP A 354 -4.13 -12.12 -6.01
C ASP A 354 -3.33 -13.42 -5.88
N THR A 355 -4.00 -14.50 -5.50
CA THR A 355 -3.42 -15.85 -5.51
C THR A 355 -3.17 -16.36 -6.93
N ARG A 356 -3.84 -15.81 -7.92
CA ARG A 356 -3.66 -16.11 -9.35
C ARG A 356 -2.66 -15.15 -9.98
N THR A 357 -1.92 -15.64 -10.96
CA THR A 357 -1.07 -14.79 -11.81
C THR A 357 -1.94 -13.91 -12.71
N LEU A 358 -1.70 -12.60 -12.63
CA LEU A 358 -2.41 -11.59 -13.41
C LEU A 358 -1.45 -10.85 -14.32
N VAL A 359 -1.90 -10.56 -15.53
CA VAL A 359 -1.12 -9.81 -16.54
C VAL A 359 -1.93 -8.64 -17.07
N ILE A 360 -1.26 -7.55 -17.39
CA ILE A 360 -1.85 -6.43 -18.14
C ILE A 360 -0.81 -5.78 -19.04
N HIS A 361 -1.29 -5.06 -20.04
CA HIS A 361 -0.50 -4.08 -20.79
C HIS A 361 -0.75 -2.69 -20.18
N PRO A 362 0.16 -2.14 -19.35
CA PRO A 362 -0.11 -0.95 -18.56
C PRO A 362 -0.32 0.31 -19.42
N SER A 363 0.41 0.47 -20.54
CA SER A 363 0.29 1.64 -21.40
C SER A 363 -1.12 1.85 -21.95
N SER A 364 -1.82 0.77 -22.32
CA SER A 364 -3.19 0.85 -22.85
C SER A 364 -4.30 0.67 -21.80
N THR A 365 -3.95 0.52 -20.51
CA THR A 365 -4.92 0.29 -19.43
C THR A 365 -4.76 1.32 -18.31
N ILE A 366 -3.98 1.03 -17.29
CA ILE A 366 -3.85 1.88 -16.10
C ILE A 366 -3.13 3.22 -16.37
N TYR A 367 -2.45 3.36 -17.51
CA TYR A 367 -1.80 4.59 -17.98
C TYR A 367 -2.37 5.09 -19.32
N ALA A 368 -3.57 4.63 -19.72
CA ALA A 368 -4.18 4.99 -21.01
C ALA A 368 -4.40 6.51 -21.20
N HIS A 369 -4.59 7.23 -20.10
CA HIS A 369 -4.82 8.69 -20.10
C HIS A 369 -3.60 9.50 -19.65
N SER A 370 -2.46 8.85 -19.40
CA SER A 370 -1.21 9.52 -19.02
C SER A 370 -0.47 10.05 -20.24
N THR A 371 0.28 11.14 -20.04
CA THR A 371 1.19 11.66 -21.08
C THR A 371 2.38 10.69 -21.27
N GLU A 372 3.07 10.80 -22.43
CA GLU A 372 4.24 9.97 -22.68
C GLU A 372 5.32 10.14 -21.59
N GLN A 373 5.56 11.38 -21.13
CA GLN A 373 6.50 11.64 -20.04
C GLN A 373 6.08 10.97 -18.74
N GLN A 374 4.78 10.93 -18.41
CA GLN A 374 4.29 10.24 -17.22
C GLN A 374 4.45 8.72 -17.33
N LYS A 375 4.25 8.16 -18.53
CA LYS A 375 4.50 6.75 -18.81
C LYS A 375 5.98 6.41 -18.64
N GLU A 376 6.88 7.17 -19.24
CA GLU A 376 8.33 7.00 -19.11
C GLU A 376 8.77 7.04 -17.63
N ASN A 377 8.32 8.07 -16.90
CA ASN A 377 8.63 8.21 -15.47
C ASN A 377 8.15 7.01 -14.63
N ALA A 378 7.05 6.38 -15.05
CA ALA A 378 6.50 5.18 -14.43
C ALA A 378 7.11 3.87 -14.95
N GLY A 379 8.10 3.93 -15.87
CA GLY A 379 8.71 2.74 -16.50
C GLY A 379 7.74 1.99 -17.42
N VAL A 380 6.78 2.71 -18.02
CA VAL A 380 5.75 2.14 -18.88
C VAL A 380 6.02 2.50 -20.34
N PHE A 381 6.33 1.50 -21.14
CA PHE A 381 6.56 1.63 -22.58
C PHE A 381 5.46 0.90 -23.36
N GLU A 382 5.37 1.14 -24.68
CA GLU A 382 4.35 0.53 -25.53
C GLU A 382 4.46 -1.01 -25.66
N ASP A 383 5.58 -1.59 -25.27
CA ASP A 383 5.83 -3.02 -25.26
C ASP A 383 5.86 -3.65 -23.85
N THR A 384 5.53 -2.85 -22.81
CA THR A 384 5.59 -3.30 -21.42
C THR A 384 4.40 -4.21 -21.07
N ILE A 385 4.68 -5.34 -20.45
CA ILE A 385 3.71 -6.21 -19.78
C ILE A 385 4.02 -6.23 -18.30
N ARG A 386 3.05 -5.90 -17.45
CA ARG A 386 3.15 -6.07 -15.99
C ARG A 386 2.56 -7.42 -15.60
N ILE A 387 3.29 -8.17 -14.80
CA ILE A 387 2.92 -9.48 -14.29
C ILE A 387 2.86 -9.40 -12.76
N SER A 388 1.69 -9.65 -12.18
CA SER A 388 1.52 -9.91 -10.75
C SER A 388 1.48 -11.41 -10.54
N VAL A 389 2.59 -11.96 -10.08
CA VAL A 389 2.78 -13.41 -9.99
C VAL A 389 1.96 -14.00 -8.86
N GLY A 390 1.33 -15.14 -9.13
CA GLY A 390 0.49 -15.88 -8.20
C GLY A 390 1.22 -17.03 -7.48
N ILE A 391 0.41 -17.88 -6.81
CA ILE A 391 0.92 -19.02 -6.02
C ILE A 391 0.89 -20.35 -6.79
N GLU A 392 0.62 -20.33 -8.08
CA GLU A 392 0.59 -21.51 -8.93
C GLU A 392 1.92 -22.28 -8.87
N ASP A 393 1.96 -23.50 -9.38
CA ASP A 393 3.21 -24.21 -9.53
C ASP A 393 4.07 -23.54 -10.60
N ILE A 394 5.29 -23.20 -10.22
CA ILE A 394 6.17 -22.37 -11.06
C ILE A 394 6.50 -23.04 -12.41
N ALA A 395 6.53 -24.38 -12.47
CA ALA A 395 6.76 -25.10 -13.70
C ALA A 395 5.66 -24.82 -14.73
N ASP A 396 4.41 -24.78 -14.30
CA ASP A 396 3.26 -24.51 -15.16
C ASP A 396 3.29 -23.06 -15.67
N LEU A 397 3.67 -22.10 -14.82
CA LEU A 397 3.83 -20.70 -15.25
C LEU A 397 4.97 -20.54 -16.27
N ILE A 398 6.13 -21.17 -16.03
CA ILE A 398 7.26 -21.14 -16.96
C ILE A 398 6.87 -21.78 -18.31
N GLU A 399 6.13 -22.89 -18.30
CA GLU A 399 5.64 -23.52 -19.51
C GLU A 399 4.65 -22.61 -20.25
N ASP A 400 3.71 -21.99 -19.54
CA ASP A 400 2.68 -21.11 -20.13
C ASP A 400 3.32 -19.88 -20.80
N PHE A 401 4.21 -19.18 -20.09
CA PHE A 401 4.93 -18.04 -20.66
C PHE A 401 5.89 -18.46 -21.78
N GLY A 402 6.60 -19.59 -21.65
CA GLY A 402 7.50 -20.10 -22.67
C GLY A 402 6.76 -20.43 -23.99
N ASN A 403 5.60 -21.05 -23.88
CA ASN A 403 4.74 -21.32 -25.04
C ASN A 403 4.23 -20.04 -25.70
N ALA A 404 3.86 -19.02 -24.91
CA ALA A 404 3.41 -17.74 -25.44
C ALA A 404 4.56 -16.98 -26.13
N ILE A 405 5.78 -16.95 -25.53
CA ILE A 405 6.98 -16.32 -26.10
C ILE A 405 7.37 -17.00 -27.42
N SER A 406 7.33 -18.32 -27.49
CA SER A 406 7.66 -19.05 -28.71
C SER A 406 6.80 -18.65 -29.92
N LYS A 407 5.57 -18.22 -29.69
CA LYS A 407 4.66 -17.78 -30.76
C LYS A 407 4.98 -16.41 -31.31
N ILE A 408 5.44 -15.50 -30.46
CA ILE A 408 5.77 -14.12 -30.88
C ILE A 408 7.17 -14.00 -31.52
N ASN A 409 8.00 -15.04 -31.42
CA ASN A 409 9.32 -15.11 -32.01
C ASN A 409 9.38 -15.88 -33.34
N ASN A 410 8.27 -16.55 -33.71
CA ASN A 410 8.08 -17.22 -35.01
C ASN A 410 7.33 -16.30 -35.98
#